data_ff06086b48785c774d2ea3677c216bcb
#
_entry.id   ff06086b48785c774d2ea3677c216bcb
#
_cell.length_a   1.000
_cell.length_b   1.000
_cell.length_c   1.000
_cell.angle_alpha   90.00
_cell.angle_beta   90.00
_cell.angle_gamma   90.00
#
_symmetry.space_group_name_H-M   'P 1'
#
loop_
_entity.id
_entity.type
_entity.pdbx_description
1 polymer ?
#
loop_
_entity_poly.entity_id
_entity_poly.type
_entity_poly.pdbx_seq_one_letter_code
_entity_poly.pdbx_strand_id
1 'polypeptide(L)'
;LAKSIMLVFGLIVLPNISDGHHSHVNYVVSEFTQLEGVVREVHLINPHSWIYLEVQDGQDEPVIWALESTTPDGLLRNGIQPDFVRIGDRVQVRCHRQRDNHNACLLGFLTPLHGDSERGHGIEKEWD
;
A
#
# COMPACT_ATOMS: atom_id res chain seq x y z
N LEU A 1 -67.18 -0.97 -19.46
CA LEU A 1 -65.81 -0.96 -19.99
C LEU A 1 -64.82 -0.67 -18.88
N ALA A 2 -64.22 -1.72 -18.29
CA ALA A 2 -63.19 -1.59 -17.27
C ALA A 2 -61.85 -1.24 -17.91
N LYS A 3 -61.25 -0.09 -17.57
CA LYS A 3 -59.89 0.28 -17.97
C LYS A 3 -58.91 -0.32 -16.94
N SER A 4 -58.18 -1.36 -17.33
CA SER A 4 -57.06 -1.89 -16.54
C SER A 4 -55.90 -0.91 -16.54
N ILE A 5 -55.57 -0.39 -15.38
CA ILE A 5 -54.36 0.40 -15.17
C ILE A 5 -53.22 -0.60 -14.85
N MET A 6 -52.29 -0.75 -15.78
CA MET A 6 -51.08 -1.57 -15.61
C MET A 6 -50.04 -0.73 -14.84
N LEU A 7 -49.82 -1.07 -13.55
CA LEU A 7 -48.83 -0.44 -12.74
C LEU A 7 -47.46 -1.06 -13.05
N VAL A 8 -46.61 -0.33 -13.77
CA VAL A 8 -45.24 -0.76 -14.05
C VAL A 8 -44.39 -0.41 -12.80
N PHE A 9 -44.02 -1.44 -12.04
CA PHE A 9 -43.05 -1.30 -10.97
C PHE A 9 -41.66 -1.23 -11.60
N GLY A 10 -41.09 -0.02 -11.70
CA GLY A 10 -39.71 0.19 -12.08
C GLY A 10 -38.79 -0.28 -10.96
N LEU A 11 -38.03 -1.35 -11.20
CA LEU A 11 -36.96 -1.83 -10.32
C LEU A 11 -35.80 -0.82 -10.38
N ILE A 12 -35.67 0.03 -9.37
CA ILE A 12 -34.51 0.94 -9.23
C ILE A 12 -33.35 0.09 -8.73
N VAL A 13 -32.44 -0.28 -9.63
CA VAL A 13 -31.15 -0.85 -9.26
C VAL A 13 -30.23 0.28 -8.81
N LEU A 14 -30.05 0.43 -7.49
CA LEU A 14 -29.05 1.33 -6.94
C LEU A 14 -27.67 0.72 -7.17
N PRO A 15 -26.70 1.45 -7.76
CA PRO A 15 -25.33 0.98 -7.82
C PRO A 15 -24.80 0.87 -6.40
N ASN A 16 -24.37 -0.33 -5.99
CA ASN A 16 -23.59 -0.49 -4.79
C ASN A 16 -22.24 0.18 -5.03
N ILE A 17 -22.03 1.35 -4.42
CA ILE A 17 -20.73 1.97 -4.32
C ILE A 17 -19.95 1.12 -3.32
N SER A 18 -19.16 0.17 -3.82
CA SER A 18 -18.18 -0.56 -3.04
C SER A 18 -17.07 0.42 -2.71
N ASP A 19 -17.12 1.02 -1.53
CA ASP A 19 -16.01 1.80 -0.99
C ASP A 19 -14.79 0.89 -0.86
N GLY A 20 -13.67 1.28 -1.53
CA GLY A 20 -12.41 0.56 -1.54
C GLY A 20 -11.63 0.58 -0.22
N HIS A 21 -12.30 0.72 0.94
CA HIS A 21 -11.68 0.74 2.27
C HIS A 21 -11.43 -0.65 2.86
N HIS A 22 -11.53 -1.71 2.07
CA HIS A 22 -11.40 -3.08 2.58
C HIS A 22 -9.96 -3.50 2.91
N SER A 23 -8.92 -2.84 2.39
CA SER A 23 -7.53 -3.21 2.65
C SER A 23 -7.11 -2.98 4.11
N HIS A 24 -7.57 -1.92 4.75
CA HIS A 24 -7.19 -1.57 6.13
C HIS A 24 -7.72 -2.56 7.18
N VAL A 25 -8.81 -3.29 6.89
CA VAL A 25 -9.41 -4.27 7.81
C VAL A 25 -8.46 -5.44 8.10
N ASN A 26 -7.60 -5.78 7.17
CA ASN A 26 -6.67 -6.89 7.29
C ASN A 26 -5.40 -6.55 8.09
N TYR A 27 -5.21 -5.28 8.46
CA TYR A 27 -4.01 -4.79 9.12
C TYR A 27 -4.26 -4.34 10.56
N VAL A 28 -3.22 -4.40 11.40
CA VAL A 28 -3.25 -3.91 12.79
C VAL A 28 -2.87 -2.43 12.76
N VAL A 29 -3.84 -1.56 12.48
CA VAL A 29 -3.61 -0.11 12.28
C VAL A 29 -3.36 0.67 13.57
N SER A 30 -3.46 0.03 14.74
CA SER A 30 -3.23 0.67 16.05
C SER A 30 -1.75 0.87 16.40
N GLU A 31 -0.84 0.19 15.68
CA GLU A 31 0.59 0.25 15.95
C GLU A 31 1.41 0.15 14.67
N PHE A 32 2.62 0.71 14.69
CA PHE A 32 3.60 0.56 13.64
C PHE A 32 4.61 -0.54 13.97
N THR A 33 4.89 -1.37 12.96
CA THR A 33 6.08 -2.21 12.91
C THR A 33 7.15 -1.48 12.11
N GLN A 34 8.37 -1.47 12.60
CA GLN A 34 9.51 -0.88 11.91
C GLN A 34 10.35 -1.99 11.26
N LEU A 35 10.62 -1.84 9.96
CA LEU A 35 11.46 -2.76 9.19
C LEU A 35 12.56 -1.97 8.50
N GLU A 36 13.71 -2.60 8.32
CA GLU A 36 14.81 -2.09 7.51
C GLU A 36 15.27 -3.20 6.56
N GLY A 37 15.50 -2.88 5.30
CA GLY A 37 15.88 -3.88 4.32
C GLY A 37 16.26 -3.28 2.98
N VAL A 38 16.40 -4.16 1.99
CA VAL A 38 16.77 -3.85 0.62
C VAL A 38 15.57 -4.08 -0.29
N VAL A 39 15.26 -3.08 -1.11
CA VAL A 39 14.17 -3.16 -2.09
C VAL A 39 14.52 -4.18 -3.18
N ARG A 40 13.66 -5.17 -3.39
CA ARG A 40 13.81 -6.20 -4.42
C ARG A 40 12.91 -5.99 -5.63
N GLU A 41 11.69 -5.46 -5.40
CA GLU A 41 10.75 -5.14 -6.46
C GLU A 41 9.96 -3.87 -6.10
N VAL A 42 9.55 -3.13 -7.13
CA VAL A 42 8.65 -1.98 -7.02
C VAL A 42 7.59 -2.10 -8.10
N HIS A 43 6.33 -2.21 -7.68
CA HIS A 43 5.18 -2.30 -8.58
C HIS A 43 4.28 -1.08 -8.38
N LEU A 44 4.36 -0.11 -9.27
CA LEU A 44 3.49 1.08 -9.27
C LEU A 44 2.30 0.79 -10.16
N ILE A 45 1.28 0.16 -9.60
CA ILE A 45 0.09 -0.29 -10.31
C ILE A 45 -1.20 0.08 -9.57
N ASN A 46 -2.32 0.12 -10.29
CA ASN A 46 -3.65 0.27 -9.70
C ASN A 46 -4.24 -1.10 -9.33
N PRO A 47 -5.02 -1.19 -8.25
CA PRO A 47 -5.46 -0.14 -7.32
C PRO A 47 -4.45 0.15 -6.20
N HIS A 48 -3.42 -0.65 -6.03
CA HIS A 48 -2.43 -0.53 -4.96
C HIS A 48 -1.02 -0.72 -5.50
N SER A 49 -0.10 0.18 -5.10
CA SER A 49 1.32 0.02 -5.34
C SER A 49 1.94 -0.93 -4.32
N TRP A 50 3.02 -1.61 -4.69
CA TRP A 50 3.68 -2.60 -3.85
C TRP A 50 5.19 -2.42 -3.86
N ILE A 51 5.81 -2.55 -2.68
CA ILE A 51 7.25 -2.71 -2.54
C ILE A 51 7.52 -4.07 -1.91
N TYR A 52 8.43 -4.82 -2.49
CA TYR A 52 8.94 -6.07 -1.91
C TYR A 52 10.30 -5.80 -1.28
N LEU A 53 10.35 -5.95 0.04
CA LEU A 53 11.51 -5.61 0.85
C LEU A 53 12.15 -6.89 1.39
N GLU A 54 13.44 -7.10 1.12
CA GLU A 54 14.21 -8.15 1.75
C GLU A 54 14.73 -7.68 3.09
N VAL A 55 14.29 -8.35 4.14
CA VAL A 55 14.64 -8.03 5.53
C VAL A 55 15.47 -9.15 6.11
N GLN A 56 16.64 -8.80 6.65
CA GLN A 56 17.51 -9.69 7.41
C GLN A 56 17.18 -9.54 8.90
N ASP A 57 16.70 -10.61 9.52
CA ASP A 57 16.45 -10.67 10.95
C ASP A 57 17.46 -11.62 11.61
N GLY A 58 18.45 -11.04 12.28
CA GLY A 58 19.50 -11.81 12.94
C GLY A 58 20.37 -12.63 11.97
N GLN A 59 20.53 -13.92 12.26
CA GLN A 59 21.34 -14.86 11.48
C GLN A 59 20.49 -15.81 10.62
N ASP A 60 19.17 -15.66 10.66
CA ASP A 60 18.26 -16.45 9.86
C ASP A 60 18.32 -16.04 8.37
N GLU A 61 17.77 -16.88 7.49
CA GLU A 61 17.65 -16.54 6.08
C GLU A 61 16.81 -15.25 5.92
N PRO A 62 17.21 -14.36 4.99
CA PRO A 62 16.42 -13.17 4.72
C PRO A 62 15.00 -13.51 4.27
N VAL A 63 14.05 -12.71 4.68
CA VAL A 63 12.63 -12.88 4.31
C VAL A 63 12.15 -11.71 3.47
N ILE A 64 11.24 -11.99 2.54
CA ILE A 64 10.60 -10.96 1.73
C ILE A 64 9.32 -10.50 2.41
N TRP A 65 9.21 -9.20 2.61
CA TRP A 65 8.01 -8.51 3.06
C TRP A 65 7.30 -7.85 1.90
N ALA A 66 6.00 -8.09 1.75
CA ALA A 66 5.15 -7.40 0.79
C ALA A 66 4.55 -6.16 1.46
N LEU A 67 4.90 -4.99 0.98
CA LEU A 67 4.43 -3.70 1.50
C LEU A 67 3.40 -3.11 0.55
N GLU A 68 2.14 -3.08 1.00
CA GLU A 68 1.03 -2.47 0.27
C GLU A 68 1.02 -0.95 0.49
N SER A 69 0.74 -0.19 -0.55
CA SER A 69 0.68 1.25 -0.53
C SER A 69 -0.50 1.76 -1.38
N THR A 70 -0.69 3.06 -1.42
CA THR A 70 -1.77 3.68 -2.20
C THR A 70 -1.55 3.58 -3.72
N THR A 71 -2.46 4.16 -4.51
CA THR A 71 -2.34 4.18 -5.98
C THR A 71 -1.10 4.97 -6.44
N PRO A 72 -0.59 4.75 -7.66
CA PRO A 72 0.49 5.57 -8.22
C PRO A 72 0.17 7.07 -8.21
N ASP A 73 -1.07 7.45 -8.53
CA ASP A 73 -1.51 8.86 -8.46
C ASP A 73 -1.54 9.39 -7.01
N GLY A 74 -1.89 8.54 -6.04
CA GLY A 74 -1.80 8.86 -4.61
C GLY A 74 -0.37 9.19 -4.20
N LEU A 75 0.59 8.37 -4.60
CA LEU A 75 2.01 8.60 -4.34
C LEU A 75 2.50 9.92 -4.93
N LEU A 76 2.12 10.25 -6.17
CA LEU A 76 2.46 11.53 -6.79
C LEU A 76 1.90 12.72 -6.00
N ARG A 77 0.65 12.63 -5.51
CA ARG A 77 0.06 13.66 -4.64
C ARG A 77 0.81 13.84 -3.34
N ASN A 78 1.38 12.75 -2.79
CA ASN A 78 2.23 12.79 -1.59
C ASN A 78 3.67 13.23 -1.90
N GLY A 79 3.96 13.64 -3.15
CA GLY A 79 5.29 14.11 -3.57
C GLY A 79 6.30 12.98 -3.75
N ILE A 80 5.83 11.77 -4.01
CA ILE A 80 6.69 10.60 -4.27
C ILE A 80 6.76 10.37 -5.77
N GLN A 81 7.93 10.63 -6.35
CA GLN A 81 8.20 10.38 -7.76
C GLN A 81 8.46 8.89 -8.01
N PRO A 82 8.23 8.37 -9.24
CA PRO A 82 8.40 6.95 -9.55
C PRO A 82 9.81 6.40 -9.29
N ASP A 83 10.83 7.25 -9.29
CA ASP A 83 12.23 6.88 -9.05
C ASP A 83 12.72 7.17 -7.63
N PHE A 84 11.82 7.59 -6.72
CA PHE A 84 12.16 7.85 -5.33
C PHE A 84 12.74 6.62 -4.64
N VAL A 85 12.22 5.44 -4.97
CA VAL A 85 12.72 4.14 -4.54
C VAL A 85 13.01 3.27 -5.75
N ARG A 86 14.19 2.65 -5.78
CA ARG A 86 14.65 1.75 -6.84
C ARG A 86 15.03 0.40 -6.26
N ILE A 87 15.03 -0.62 -7.11
CA ILE A 87 15.57 -1.94 -6.77
C ILE A 87 17.01 -1.79 -6.31
N GLY A 88 17.36 -2.42 -5.17
CA GLY A 88 18.68 -2.35 -4.57
C GLY A 88 18.84 -1.24 -3.51
N ASP A 89 17.89 -0.32 -3.40
CA ASP A 89 17.93 0.71 -2.37
C ASP A 89 17.74 0.11 -0.99
N ARG A 90 18.53 0.59 -0.03
CA ARG A 90 18.29 0.35 1.39
C ARG A 90 17.25 1.35 1.88
N VAL A 91 16.25 0.89 2.61
CA VAL A 91 15.17 1.71 3.16
C VAL A 91 14.80 1.28 4.56
N GLN A 92 14.29 2.23 5.34
CA GLN A 92 13.60 1.99 6.59
C GLN A 92 12.13 2.31 6.40
N VAL A 93 11.24 1.45 6.93
CA VAL A 93 9.80 1.64 6.80
C VAL A 93 9.10 1.54 8.15
N ARG A 94 8.00 2.27 8.29
CA ARG A 94 7.02 2.10 9.34
C ARG A 94 5.70 1.67 8.71
N CYS A 95 5.22 0.49 9.07
CA CYS A 95 4.06 -0.12 8.44
C CYS A 95 3.19 -0.86 9.44
N HIS A 96 1.94 -1.13 9.08
CA HIS A 96 1.00 -1.88 9.89
C HIS A 96 0.98 -3.35 9.45
N ARG A 97 1.34 -4.26 10.34
CA ARG A 97 1.39 -5.71 10.04
C ARG A 97 0.02 -6.27 9.70
N GLN A 98 0.01 -7.25 8.82
CA GLN A 98 -1.17 -8.05 8.54
C GLN A 98 -1.54 -8.90 9.78
N ARG A 99 -2.86 -9.06 10.02
CA ARG A 99 -3.39 -9.74 11.24
C ARG A 99 -3.09 -11.23 11.28
N ASP A 100 -2.86 -11.86 10.13
CA ASP A 100 -2.65 -13.30 10.00
C ASP A 100 -1.17 -13.74 10.12
N ASN A 101 -0.29 -12.83 10.55
CA ASN A 101 1.16 -13.05 10.70
C ASN A 101 1.93 -13.36 9.41
N HIS A 102 1.37 -13.14 8.23
CA HIS A 102 2.16 -13.15 7.00
C HIS A 102 3.19 -12.00 7.01
N ASN A 103 4.28 -12.16 6.24
CA ASN A 103 5.26 -11.11 6.03
C ASN A 103 4.70 -10.07 5.05
N ALA A 104 3.67 -9.37 5.49
CA ALA A 104 2.95 -8.34 4.75
C ALA A 104 2.60 -7.17 5.67
N CYS A 105 2.65 -5.98 5.12
CA CYS A 105 2.45 -4.73 5.85
C CYS A 105 1.71 -3.71 4.97
N LEU A 106 0.84 -2.91 5.57
CA LEU A 106 0.36 -1.68 4.97
C LEU A 106 1.42 -0.59 5.23
N LEU A 107 2.02 -0.08 4.16
CA LEU A 107 3.13 0.85 4.23
C LEU A 107 2.63 2.25 4.59
N GLY A 108 2.97 2.73 5.78
CA GLY A 108 2.65 4.10 6.20
C GLY A 108 3.73 5.10 5.81
N PHE A 109 4.98 4.83 6.16
CA PHE A 109 6.11 5.74 5.93
C PHE A 109 7.35 5.00 5.47
N LEU A 110 8.12 5.65 4.60
CA LEU A 110 9.39 5.13 4.09
C LEU A 110 10.46 6.21 4.09
N THR A 111 11.65 5.85 4.59
CA THR A 111 12.85 6.68 4.61
C THR A 111 13.95 6.00 3.79
N PRO A 112 14.41 6.59 2.66
CA PRO A 112 15.53 6.06 1.92
C PRO A 112 16.86 6.17 2.70
N LEU A 113 17.67 5.12 2.64
CA LEU A 113 18.99 5.05 3.27
C LEU A 113 20.11 4.75 2.22
N HIS A 114 19.89 5.09 0.97
CA HIS A 114 20.77 4.78 -0.17
C HIS A 114 21.94 5.77 -0.38
N GLY A 115 21.99 6.87 0.36
CA GLY A 115 23.08 7.85 0.27
C GLY A 115 22.91 8.95 -0.78
N ASP A 116 21.89 8.89 -1.63
CA ASP A 116 21.62 9.88 -2.68
C ASP A 116 20.67 10.97 -2.17
N SER A 117 21.24 12.16 -1.87
CA SER A 117 20.47 13.29 -1.34
C SER A 117 19.48 13.88 -2.38
N GLU A 118 19.77 13.79 -3.67
CA GLU A 118 18.85 14.27 -4.73
C GLU A 118 17.60 13.41 -4.81
N ARG A 119 17.71 12.12 -4.48
CA ARG A 119 16.57 11.19 -4.37
C ARG A 119 15.99 11.09 -2.96
N GLY A 120 16.33 12.00 -2.06
CA GLY A 120 15.70 12.11 -0.74
C GLY A 120 16.27 11.21 0.34
N HIS A 121 17.58 10.84 0.29
CA HIS A 121 18.24 10.11 1.38
C HIS A 121 17.94 10.74 2.75
N GLY A 122 17.46 9.92 3.68
CA GLY A 122 17.15 10.33 5.05
C GLY A 122 15.83 11.11 5.23
N ILE A 123 15.07 11.33 4.14
CA ILE A 123 13.80 12.05 4.20
C ILE A 123 12.64 11.05 4.24
N GLU A 124 11.94 11.00 5.37
CA GLU A 124 10.72 10.19 5.52
C GLU A 124 9.57 10.79 4.71
N LYS A 125 8.87 9.94 3.96
CA LYS A 125 7.64 10.30 3.24
C LYS A 125 6.50 9.33 3.54
N GLU A 126 5.28 9.84 3.48
CA GLU A 126 4.05 9.09 3.65
C GLU A 126 3.68 8.35 2.36
N TRP A 127 3.37 7.06 2.50
CA TRP A 127 3.09 6.14 1.39
C TRP A 127 1.66 5.58 1.38
N ASP A 128 0.82 5.96 2.37
CA ASP A 128 -0.58 5.55 2.47
C ASP A 128 -1.56 6.67 2.07
#